data_f87859800373d6fe8674ede9099ead54
#
_entry.id   f87859800373d6fe8674ede9099ead54
#
_cell.length_a   1.000
_cell.length_b   1.000
_cell.length_c   1.000
_cell.angle_alpha   90.00
_cell.angle_beta   90.00
_cell.angle_gamma   90.00
#
_symmetry.space_group_name_H-M   'P 1'
#
loop_
_entity.id
_entity.type
_entity.pdbx_description
1 polymer ?
#
loop_
_entity_poly.entity_id
_entity_poly.type
_entity_poly.pdbx_seq_one_letter_code
_entity_poly.pdbx_strand_id
1 'polypeptide(L)'
;MQVLVEVAALQPKIRQREVADRVGVTPQAVSEHLKELVTDGYVKFDKRGQYEVTKAGIELIIEWTNELNEYVRYVREDIVGKVAVWTAVAEEDLSKGTTVGLKMRDGFLYAFHSDSDESRARGTTIADARTGDDVGVEHLSGIIPMDRAHVTIAVVPRVQRGGSAAVDLEGLRRIAAEKPVAILGLEALVSARKAGISPLMQYGAAEGVIEAAFRGLSTVVVAVDEAVPTLVANLMSHDISYESVDLSVGNQ
;
A
#
# COMPACT_ATOMS: atom_id res chain seq x y z
N MET A 1 10.47 23.28 -14.14
CA MET A 1 10.95 22.00 -13.57
C MET A 1 10.29 20.77 -14.18
N GLN A 2 8.96 20.63 -14.22
CA GLN A 2 8.26 19.48 -14.86
C GLN A 2 8.70 19.25 -16.32
N VAL A 3 8.89 20.30 -17.11
CA VAL A 3 9.40 20.18 -18.49
C VAL A 3 10.76 19.48 -18.53
N LEU A 4 11.68 19.79 -17.61
CA LEU A 4 13.00 19.15 -17.55
C LEU A 4 12.90 17.64 -17.23
N VAL A 5 11.99 17.26 -16.34
CA VAL A 5 11.71 15.85 -16.02
C VAL A 5 11.17 15.10 -17.25
N GLU A 6 10.21 15.67 -17.97
CA GLU A 6 9.68 15.05 -19.18
C GLU A 6 10.73 14.98 -20.31
N VAL A 7 11.62 15.97 -20.40
CA VAL A 7 12.78 15.92 -21.31
C VAL A 7 13.69 14.75 -20.96
N ALA A 8 14.00 14.54 -19.68
CA ALA A 8 14.81 13.41 -19.23
C ALA A 8 14.16 12.05 -19.54
N ALA A 9 12.84 11.96 -19.41
CA ALA A 9 12.08 10.74 -19.66
C ALA A 9 11.95 10.39 -21.17
N LEU A 10 11.86 11.39 -22.05
CA LEU A 10 11.56 11.22 -23.46
C LEU A 10 12.77 11.30 -24.38
N GLN A 11 13.95 11.69 -23.87
CA GLN A 11 15.16 11.81 -24.68
C GLN A 11 15.56 10.49 -25.36
N PRO A 12 16.22 10.49 -26.52
CA PRO A 12 16.66 11.68 -27.24
C PRO A 12 15.62 12.26 -28.23
N LYS A 13 14.51 11.58 -28.46
CA LYS A 13 13.50 11.95 -29.48
C LYS A 13 12.30 12.64 -28.83
N ILE A 14 12.50 13.88 -28.41
CA ILE A 14 11.48 14.68 -27.74
C ILE A 14 10.59 15.39 -28.75
N ARG A 15 9.28 15.25 -28.59
CA ARG A 15 8.27 16.04 -29.27
C ARG A 15 7.67 17.06 -28.34
N GLN A 16 7.85 18.36 -28.61
CA GLN A 16 7.33 19.41 -27.72
C GLN A 16 5.84 19.29 -27.42
N ARG A 17 5.05 18.79 -28.39
CA ARG A 17 3.63 18.54 -28.20
C ARG A 17 3.36 17.43 -27.18
N GLU A 18 4.14 16.36 -27.18
CA GLU A 18 4.03 15.27 -26.22
C GLU A 18 4.38 15.73 -24.79
N VAL A 19 5.42 16.56 -24.65
CA VAL A 19 5.77 17.18 -23.37
C VAL A 19 4.65 18.11 -22.90
N ALA A 20 4.08 18.90 -23.81
CA ALA A 20 2.98 19.81 -23.51
C ALA A 20 1.74 19.08 -22.99
N ASP A 21 1.36 17.99 -23.65
CA ASP A 21 0.23 17.16 -23.25
C ASP A 21 0.43 16.54 -21.85
N ARG A 22 1.64 16.07 -21.51
CA ARG A 22 1.97 15.49 -20.20
C ARG A 22 2.03 16.51 -19.08
N VAL A 23 2.56 17.70 -19.36
CA VAL A 23 2.69 18.77 -18.34
C VAL A 23 1.39 19.59 -18.22
N GLY A 24 0.48 19.51 -19.18
CA GLY A 24 -0.76 20.27 -19.19
C GLY A 24 -0.57 21.75 -19.60
N VAL A 25 0.39 22.04 -20.47
CA VAL A 25 0.69 23.39 -20.98
C VAL A 25 0.64 23.45 -22.50
N THR A 26 0.84 24.64 -23.09
CA THR A 26 0.89 24.77 -24.55
C THR A 26 2.26 24.38 -25.12
N PRO A 27 2.35 23.91 -26.38
CA PRO A 27 3.64 23.65 -27.02
C PRO A 27 4.54 24.87 -27.12
N GLN A 28 3.97 26.08 -27.20
CA GLN A 28 4.72 27.35 -27.17
C GLN A 28 5.40 27.57 -25.83
N ALA A 29 4.68 27.33 -24.69
CA ALA A 29 5.25 27.41 -23.35
C ALA A 29 6.39 26.38 -23.17
N VAL A 30 6.22 25.15 -23.66
CA VAL A 30 7.30 24.15 -23.67
C VAL A 30 8.52 24.64 -24.45
N SER A 31 8.30 25.25 -25.64
CA SER A 31 9.39 25.80 -26.48
C SER A 31 10.18 26.91 -25.76
N GLU A 32 9.49 27.78 -25.02
CA GLU A 32 10.12 28.85 -24.20
C GLU A 32 10.93 28.26 -23.09
N HIS A 33 10.34 27.36 -22.27
CA HIS A 33 11.05 26.67 -21.20
C HIS A 33 12.26 25.85 -21.68
N LEU A 34 12.17 25.20 -22.84
CA LEU A 34 13.31 24.50 -23.41
C LEU A 34 14.46 25.44 -23.78
N LYS A 35 14.17 26.65 -24.31
CA LYS A 35 15.19 27.66 -24.56
C LYS A 35 15.87 28.14 -23.29
N GLU A 36 15.10 28.39 -22.23
CA GLU A 36 15.62 28.74 -20.91
C GLU A 36 16.53 27.64 -20.39
N LEU A 37 16.07 26.39 -20.36
CA LEU A 37 16.83 25.23 -19.91
C LEU A 37 18.13 25.00 -20.69
N VAL A 38 18.13 25.30 -21.98
CA VAL A 38 19.35 25.27 -22.81
C VAL A 38 20.29 26.42 -22.45
N THR A 39 19.75 27.63 -22.26
CA THR A 39 20.52 28.81 -21.87
C THR A 39 21.20 28.63 -20.51
N ASP A 40 20.48 28.03 -19.55
CA ASP A 40 20.94 27.75 -18.21
C ASP A 40 21.87 26.51 -18.12
N GLY A 41 22.04 25.78 -19.23
CA GLY A 41 22.94 24.64 -19.33
C GLY A 41 22.40 23.34 -18.76
N TYR A 42 21.11 23.26 -18.42
CA TYR A 42 20.47 22.03 -17.90
C TYR A 42 20.09 21.06 -19.02
N VAL A 43 19.91 21.57 -20.22
CA VAL A 43 19.60 20.80 -21.43
C VAL A 43 20.56 21.19 -22.54
N LYS A 44 21.03 20.22 -23.33
CA LYS A 44 21.75 20.46 -24.58
C LYS A 44 20.83 20.30 -25.76
N PHE A 45 21.05 21.13 -26.79
CA PHE A 45 20.41 21.00 -28.10
C PHE A 45 21.49 20.71 -29.13
N ASP A 46 21.44 19.53 -29.74
CA ASP A 46 22.46 19.08 -30.66
C ASP A 46 22.19 19.57 -32.13
N LYS A 47 23.19 19.38 -33.00
CA LYS A 47 23.08 19.74 -34.44
C LYS A 47 22.06 18.91 -35.22
N ARG A 48 21.52 17.84 -34.61
CA ARG A 48 20.47 16.98 -35.20
C ARG A 48 19.07 17.37 -34.73
N GLY A 49 18.96 18.46 -33.95
CA GLY A 49 17.67 18.95 -33.44
C GLY A 49 17.15 18.13 -32.23
N GLN A 50 18.04 17.48 -31.47
CA GLN A 50 17.68 16.65 -30.34
C GLN A 50 18.04 17.36 -29.04
N TYR A 51 17.17 17.19 -28.03
CA TYR A 51 17.40 17.66 -26.67
C TYR A 51 17.94 16.54 -25.81
N GLU A 52 18.91 16.83 -24.98
CA GLU A 52 19.52 15.90 -24.03
C GLU A 52 19.77 16.60 -22.71
N VAL A 53 19.34 15.99 -21.60
CA VAL A 53 19.56 16.54 -20.25
C VAL A 53 21.04 16.40 -19.88
N THR A 54 21.62 17.48 -19.37
CA THR A 54 23.01 17.52 -18.92
C THR A 54 23.16 16.93 -17.50
N LYS A 55 24.42 16.71 -17.08
CA LYS A 55 24.69 16.33 -15.69
C LYS A 55 24.11 17.35 -14.70
N ALA A 56 24.28 18.65 -14.96
CA ALA A 56 23.69 19.72 -14.16
C ALA A 56 22.16 19.67 -14.14
N GLY A 57 21.52 19.29 -15.27
CA GLY A 57 20.07 19.09 -15.33
C GLY A 57 19.60 17.93 -14.47
N ILE A 58 20.35 16.82 -14.43
CA ILE A 58 20.05 15.68 -13.53
C ILE A 58 20.23 16.07 -12.07
N GLU A 59 21.31 16.78 -11.73
CA GLU A 59 21.57 17.27 -10.37
C GLU A 59 20.42 18.19 -9.89
N LEU A 60 19.94 19.08 -10.76
CA LEU A 60 18.78 19.93 -10.46
C LEU A 60 17.48 19.15 -10.23
N ILE A 61 17.23 18.07 -11.01
CA ILE A 61 16.07 17.18 -10.79
C ILE A 61 16.16 16.51 -9.43
N ILE A 62 17.34 16.04 -9.02
CA ILE A 62 17.56 15.39 -7.72
C ILE A 62 17.34 16.39 -6.58
N GLU A 63 17.90 17.61 -6.66
CA GLU A 63 17.72 18.66 -5.68
C GLU A 63 16.25 19.00 -5.50
N TRP A 64 15.56 19.27 -6.59
CA TRP A 64 14.12 19.57 -6.57
C TRP A 64 13.27 18.42 -6.01
N THR A 65 13.62 17.16 -6.32
CA THR A 65 12.94 15.99 -5.76
C THR A 65 13.09 15.90 -4.26
N ASN A 66 14.28 16.26 -3.73
CA ASN A 66 14.53 16.30 -2.29
C ASN A 66 13.71 17.40 -1.62
N GLU A 67 13.69 18.62 -2.18
CA GLU A 67 12.88 19.73 -1.68
C GLU A 67 11.38 19.37 -1.66
N LEU A 68 10.89 18.73 -2.74
CA LEU A 68 9.49 18.29 -2.81
C LEU A 68 9.17 17.25 -1.74
N ASN A 69 10.07 16.30 -1.48
CA ASN A 69 9.92 15.32 -0.42
C ASN A 69 9.90 15.98 0.97
N GLU A 70 10.74 16.99 1.20
CA GLU A 70 10.71 17.75 2.45
C GLU A 70 9.40 18.52 2.63
N TYR A 71 8.90 19.14 1.54
CA TYR A 71 7.60 19.82 1.56
C TYR A 71 6.43 18.86 1.83
N VAL A 72 6.43 17.70 1.18
CA VAL A 72 5.42 16.64 1.41
C VAL A 72 5.46 16.17 2.86
N ARG A 73 6.67 15.99 3.42
CA ARG A 73 6.84 15.62 4.83
C ARG A 73 6.28 16.70 5.75
N TYR A 74 6.64 17.97 5.53
CA TYR A 74 6.11 19.11 6.29
C TYR A 74 4.56 19.15 6.26
N VAL A 75 3.95 19.01 5.09
CA VAL A 75 2.50 19.01 4.97
C VAL A 75 1.88 17.84 5.75
N ARG A 76 2.46 16.65 5.64
CA ARG A 76 1.96 15.45 6.34
C ARG A 76 2.12 15.54 7.86
N GLU A 77 3.29 15.93 8.34
CA GLU A 77 3.62 15.90 9.77
C GLU A 77 3.10 17.15 10.49
N ASP A 78 3.33 18.34 9.92
CA ASP A 78 3.04 19.60 10.58
C ASP A 78 1.65 20.16 10.32
N ILE A 79 1.01 19.80 9.22
CA ILE A 79 -0.32 20.32 8.88
C ILE A 79 -1.38 19.25 9.09
N VAL A 80 -1.29 18.12 8.38
CA VAL A 80 -2.31 17.06 8.42
C VAL A 80 -2.26 16.32 9.76
N GLY A 81 -1.05 15.97 10.24
CA GLY A 81 -0.88 15.23 11.49
C GLY A 81 -1.35 15.99 12.74
N LYS A 82 -1.31 17.34 12.71
CA LYS A 82 -1.79 18.18 13.83
C LYS A 82 -3.30 18.39 13.84
N VAL A 83 -3.98 18.17 12.72
CA VAL A 83 -5.43 18.44 12.57
C VAL A 83 -6.22 17.13 12.57
N ALA A 84 -5.60 16.01 12.21
CA ALA A 84 -6.28 14.71 12.14
C ALA A 84 -6.36 14.06 13.53
N VAL A 85 -7.59 13.69 13.92
CA VAL A 85 -7.81 12.77 15.06
C VAL A 85 -7.80 11.34 14.51
N TRP A 86 -6.95 10.51 15.05
CA TRP A 86 -6.86 9.10 14.71
C TRP A 86 -7.56 8.26 15.77
N THR A 87 -8.30 7.26 15.34
CA THR A 87 -8.95 6.34 16.27
C THR A 87 -8.02 5.16 16.54
N ALA A 88 -7.76 4.89 17.80
CA ALA A 88 -7.01 3.73 18.29
C ALA A 88 -7.85 2.94 19.31
N VAL A 89 -7.45 1.71 19.58
CA VAL A 89 -7.97 0.92 20.69
C VAL A 89 -7.09 1.18 21.92
N ALA A 90 -7.68 1.53 23.04
CA ALA A 90 -6.97 1.70 24.30
C ALA A 90 -6.51 0.32 24.81
N GLU A 91 -5.21 0.10 24.97
CA GLU A 91 -4.66 -1.16 25.51
C GLU A 91 -4.78 -1.24 27.04
N GLU A 92 -4.95 -0.10 27.68
CA GLU A 92 -5.13 0.11 29.11
C GLU A 92 -5.97 1.36 29.35
N ASP A 93 -6.33 1.66 30.60
CA ASP A 93 -7.09 2.85 30.92
C ASP A 93 -6.26 4.11 30.66
N LEU A 94 -6.77 5.00 29.83
CA LEU A 94 -6.09 6.20 29.37
C LEU A 94 -6.88 7.45 29.79
N SER A 95 -6.19 8.47 30.31
CA SER A 95 -6.81 9.75 30.64
C SER A 95 -6.67 10.74 29.47
N LYS A 96 -7.62 11.66 29.37
CA LYS A 96 -7.58 12.77 28.40
C LYS A 96 -6.30 13.60 28.55
N GLY A 97 -5.68 13.97 27.44
CA GLY A 97 -4.48 14.79 27.39
C GLY A 97 -3.19 14.04 27.73
N THR A 98 -3.27 12.72 27.84
CA THR A 98 -2.08 11.89 28.11
C THR A 98 -1.32 11.62 26.82
N THR A 99 0.01 11.74 26.86
CA THR A 99 0.88 11.29 25.77
C THR A 99 0.93 9.77 25.76
N VAL A 100 0.59 9.18 24.63
CA VAL A 100 0.52 7.73 24.43
C VAL A 100 1.48 7.28 23.34
N GLY A 101 2.00 6.06 23.48
CA GLY A 101 2.66 5.33 22.41
C GLY A 101 1.63 4.69 21.49
N LEU A 102 1.99 4.52 20.21
CA LEU A 102 1.13 3.93 19.19
C LEU A 102 1.80 2.75 18.52
N LYS A 103 1.04 1.67 18.32
CA LYS A 103 1.50 0.49 17.59
C LYS A 103 0.38 -0.15 16.77
N MET A 104 0.75 -0.79 15.65
CA MET A 104 -0.17 -1.66 14.92
C MET A 104 -0.14 -3.07 15.50
N ARG A 105 -1.31 -3.67 15.66
CA ARG A 105 -1.48 -5.08 16.02
C ARG A 105 -2.76 -5.61 15.36
N ASP A 106 -2.69 -6.72 14.67
CA ASP A 106 -3.82 -7.39 14.02
C ASP A 106 -4.62 -6.46 13.09
N GLY A 107 -3.93 -5.53 12.40
CA GLY A 107 -4.55 -4.56 11.49
C GLY A 107 -5.22 -3.37 12.17
N PHE A 108 -5.11 -3.21 13.49
CA PHE A 108 -5.67 -2.10 14.26
C PHE A 108 -4.59 -1.28 14.95
N LEU A 109 -4.86 0.02 15.11
CA LEU A 109 -4.02 0.93 15.87
C LEU A 109 -4.34 0.81 17.36
N TYR A 110 -3.32 0.62 18.18
CA TYR A 110 -3.43 0.58 19.64
C TYR A 110 -2.70 1.74 20.28
N ALA A 111 -3.29 2.30 21.34
CA ALA A 111 -2.71 3.32 22.19
C ALA A 111 -2.40 2.76 23.56
N PHE A 112 -1.21 3.04 24.12
CA PHE A 112 -0.73 2.56 25.41
C PHE A 112 0.10 3.64 26.11
N HIS A 113 0.25 3.56 27.45
CA HIS A 113 1.13 4.47 28.19
C HIS A 113 2.57 4.34 27.70
N SER A 114 3.16 5.44 27.31
CA SER A 114 4.56 5.48 26.86
C SER A 114 5.43 6.05 27.98
N ASP A 115 5.88 5.17 28.90
CA ASP A 115 6.83 5.55 29.97
C ASP A 115 8.27 5.60 29.47
N SER A 116 8.55 5.21 28.24
CA SER A 116 9.90 5.16 27.67
C SER A 116 10.00 5.81 26.30
N ASP A 117 11.21 6.24 25.97
CA ASP A 117 11.61 6.77 24.66
C ASP A 117 11.52 5.72 23.52
N GLU A 118 11.05 4.53 23.82
CA GLU A 118 11.03 3.38 22.91
C GLU A 118 9.87 3.39 21.90
N SER A 119 8.79 4.16 22.14
CA SER A 119 7.71 4.22 21.15
C SER A 119 8.13 5.10 19.98
N ARG A 120 8.26 4.47 18.79
CA ARG A 120 8.61 5.16 17.53
C ARG A 120 7.51 6.08 17.01
N ALA A 121 6.28 5.94 17.53
CA ALA A 121 5.15 6.81 17.21
C ALA A 121 4.42 7.18 18.50
N ARG A 122 4.00 8.45 18.61
CA ARG A 122 3.33 9.01 19.79
C ARG A 122 2.19 9.93 19.36
N GLY A 123 1.26 10.13 20.27
CA GLY A 123 0.19 11.10 20.13
C GLY A 123 -0.39 11.51 21.48
N THR A 124 -1.44 12.31 21.48
CA THR A 124 -2.11 12.78 22.69
C THR A 124 -3.59 12.38 22.65
N THR A 125 -4.11 11.79 23.73
CA THR A 125 -5.50 11.39 23.84
C THR A 125 -6.43 12.60 23.94
N ILE A 126 -7.57 12.58 23.23
CA ILE A 126 -8.55 13.67 23.26
C ILE A 126 -9.68 13.45 24.29
N ALA A 127 -9.79 12.23 24.84
CA ALA A 127 -10.79 11.85 25.83
C ALA A 127 -10.24 10.75 26.74
N ASP A 128 -10.94 10.51 27.87
CA ASP A 128 -10.71 9.33 28.70
C ASP A 128 -11.19 8.08 27.97
N ALA A 129 -10.49 6.96 28.13
CA ALA A 129 -10.86 5.66 27.58
C ALA A 129 -10.48 4.53 28.54
N ARG A 130 -11.31 3.50 28.62
CA ARG A 130 -10.98 2.26 29.36
C ARG A 130 -10.30 1.26 28.45
N THR A 131 -9.64 0.29 29.04
CA THR A 131 -9.07 -0.83 28.31
C THR A 131 -10.08 -1.46 27.36
N GLY A 132 -9.74 -1.52 26.06
CA GLY A 132 -10.58 -2.06 25.00
C GLY A 132 -11.55 -1.08 24.35
N ASP A 133 -11.69 0.14 24.86
CA ASP A 133 -12.49 1.19 24.22
C ASP A 133 -11.75 1.84 23.04
N ASP A 134 -12.49 2.47 22.16
CA ASP A 134 -11.95 3.37 21.13
C ASP A 134 -11.53 4.70 21.76
N VAL A 135 -10.36 5.20 21.35
CA VAL A 135 -9.81 6.46 21.83
C VAL A 135 -9.33 7.30 20.66
N GLY A 136 -9.71 8.58 20.67
CA GLY A 136 -9.19 9.56 19.73
C GLY A 136 -7.79 10.01 20.15
N VAL A 137 -6.86 10.04 19.18
CA VAL A 137 -5.48 10.49 19.38
C VAL A 137 -5.16 11.57 18.36
N GLU A 138 -4.65 12.71 18.84
CA GLU A 138 -4.22 13.84 18.03
C GLU A 138 -2.70 14.07 18.17
N HIS A 139 -2.16 15.02 17.42
CA HIS A 139 -0.74 15.40 17.44
C HIS A 139 0.21 14.21 17.23
N LEU A 140 -0.13 13.33 16.25
CA LEU A 140 0.71 12.20 15.93
C LEU A 140 2.10 12.65 15.48
N SER A 141 3.11 11.98 16.03
CA SER A 141 4.51 12.19 15.68
C SER A 141 5.23 10.84 15.59
N GLY A 142 6.26 10.78 14.74
CA GLY A 142 7.03 9.56 14.51
C GLY A 142 6.44 8.65 13.45
N ILE A 143 6.93 7.42 13.38
CA ILE A 143 6.54 6.40 12.39
C ILE A 143 5.97 5.21 13.13
N ILE A 144 4.74 4.82 12.78
CA ILE A 144 4.14 3.58 13.26
C ILE A 144 4.76 2.43 12.47
N PRO A 145 5.56 1.54 13.09
CA PRO A 145 6.09 0.37 12.41
C PRO A 145 4.94 -0.51 11.94
N MET A 146 4.98 -0.91 10.67
CA MET A 146 3.99 -1.81 10.08
C MET A 146 4.72 -2.85 9.25
N ASP A 147 4.43 -4.12 9.50
CA ASP A 147 4.98 -5.21 8.72
C ASP A 147 4.39 -5.19 7.30
N ARG A 148 5.19 -5.62 6.32
CA ARG A 148 4.65 -5.84 4.98
C ARG A 148 3.74 -7.05 5.00
N ALA A 149 2.47 -6.84 4.74
CA ALA A 149 1.52 -7.93 4.61
C ALA A 149 1.83 -8.82 3.42
N HIS A 150 1.52 -10.10 3.57
CA HIS A 150 1.63 -11.10 2.53
C HIS A 150 0.31 -11.86 2.39
N VAL A 151 -0.15 -12.06 1.16
CA VAL A 151 -1.38 -12.78 0.86
C VAL A 151 -1.04 -14.18 0.34
N THR A 152 -1.49 -15.22 1.03
CA THR A 152 -1.36 -16.60 0.56
C THR A 152 -2.66 -17.03 -0.12
N ILE A 153 -2.62 -17.33 -1.41
CA ILE A 153 -3.77 -17.80 -2.19
C ILE A 153 -3.78 -19.32 -2.20
N ALA A 154 -4.70 -19.93 -1.47
CA ALA A 154 -4.95 -21.36 -1.44
C ALA A 154 -5.95 -21.70 -2.54
N VAL A 155 -5.48 -22.23 -3.66
CA VAL A 155 -6.31 -22.51 -4.84
C VAL A 155 -7.01 -23.84 -4.68
N VAL A 156 -8.34 -23.83 -4.88
CA VAL A 156 -9.17 -25.03 -4.88
C VAL A 156 -9.82 -25.24 -6.26
N PRO A 157 -9.99 -26.48 -6.70
CA PRO A 157 -10.56 -26.74 -8.01
C PRO A 157 -12.07 -26.45 -8.03
N ARG A 158 -12.57 -26.00 -9.18
CA ARG A 158 -14.01 -25.88 -9.42
C ARG A 158 -14.71 -27.26 -9.39
N VAL A 159 -16.02 -27.28 -9.21
CA VAL A 159 -16.82 -28.49 -9.07
C VAL A 159 -16.62 -29.47 -10.23
N GLN A 160 -16.42 -28.99 -11.47
CA GLN A 160 -16.17 -29.83 -12.66
C GLN A 160 -14.84 -30.59 -12.59
N ARG A 161 -13.92 -30.19 -11.71
CA ARG A 161 -12.63 -30.86 -11.44
C ARG A 161 -12.59 -31.50 -10.04
N GLY A 162 -13.77 -31.86 -9.51
CA GLY A 162 -13.90 -32.51 -8.21
C GLY A 162 -14.26 -31.58 -7.05
N GLY A 163 -14.13 -30.25 -7.22
CA GLY A 163 -14.52 -29.27 -6.21
C GLY A 163 -13.86 -29.53 -4.84
N SER A 164 -14.59 -29.29 -3.78
CA SER A 164 -14.12 -29.49 -2.39
C SER A 164 -13.83 -30.96 -2.00
N ALA A 165 -14.16 -31.94 -2.86
CA ALA A 165 -13.80 -33.34 -2.64
C ALA A 165 -12.35 -33.65 -3.10
N ALA A 166 -11.83 -32.86 -4.03
CA ALA A 166 -10.48 -32.97 -4.56
C ALA A 166 -9.52 -31.89 -3.98
N VAL A 167 -9.61 -31.62 -2.67
CA VAL A 167 -8.78 -30.61 -1.98
C VAL A 167 -7.97 -31.27 -0.86
N ASP A 168 -6.68 -30.96 -0.80
CA ASP A 168 -5.83 -31.27 0.37
C ASP A 168 -6.26 -30.43 1.58
N LEU A 169 -7.18 -30.99 2.38
CA LEU A 169 -7.72 -30.31 3.56
C LEU A 169 -6.67 -30.15 4.68
N GLU A 170 -5.67 -31.03 4.77
CA GLU A 170 -4.60 -30.93 5.74
C GLU A 170 -3.62 -29.82 5.34
N GLY A 171 -3.30 -29.72 4.06
CA GLY A 171 -2.53 -28.61 3.50
C GLY A 171 -3.24 -27.28 3.74
N LEU A 172 -4.57 -27.23 3.52
CA LEU A 172 -5.38 -26.04 3.78
C LEU A 172 -5.34 -25.62 5.25
N ARG A 173 -5.51 -26.56 6.20
CA ARG A 173 -5.39 -26.26 7.65
C ARG A 173 -4.04 -25.69 8.01
N ARG A 174 -2.97 -26.25 7.46
CA ARG A 174 -1.60 -25.82 7.71
C ARG A 174 -1.33 -24.37 7.22
N ILE A 175 -1.82 -24.05 6.02
CA ILE A 175 -1.67 -22.71 5.42
C ILE A 175 -2.50 -21.67 6.18
N ALA A 176 -3.71 -22.07 6.62
CA ALA A 176 -4.66 -21.18 7.29
C ALA A 176 -4.39 -20.99 8.79
N ALA A 177 -3.45 -21.74 9.37
CA ALA A 177 -3.17 -21.68 10.81
C ALA A 177 -2.84 -20.25 11.25
N GLU A 178 -3.56 -19.77 12.28
CA GLU A 178 -3.36 -18.47 12.93
C GLU A 178 -3.49 -17.23 12.03
N LYS A 179 -4.01 -17.40 10.81
CA LYS A 179 -4.21 -16.30 9.87
C LYS A 179 -5.70 -16.06 9.60
N PRO A 180 -6.11 -14.80 9.40
CA PRO A 180 -7.44 -14.49 8.88
C PRO A 180 -7.65 -15.13 7.52
N VAL A 181 -8.82 -15.77 7.33
CA VAL A 181 -9.17 -16.46 6.10
C VAL A 181 -10.28 -15.72 5.36
N ALA A 182 -10.05 -15.47 4.09
CA ALA A 182 -11.02 -14.92 3.14
C ALA A 182 -11.44 -16.01 2.13
N ILE A 183 -12.67 -15.93 1.63
CA ILE A 183 -13.26 -16.92 0.73
C ILE A 183 -13.64 -16.29 -0.60
N LEU A 184 -13.22 -16.91 -1.69
CA LEU A 184 -13.67 -16.57 -3.05
C LEU A 184 -14.20 -17.83 -3.75
N GLY A 185 -15.52 -17.94 -3.83
CA GLY A 185 -16.24 -19.03 -4.47
C GLY A 185 -16.85 -20.03 -3.48
N LEU A 186 -17.86 -20.78 -3.96
CA LEU A 186 -18.61 -21.72 -3.13
C LEU A 186 -17.78 -22.96 -2.76
N GLU A 187 -16.99 -23.47 -3.70
CA GLU A 187 -16.08 -24.61 -3.48
C GLU A 187 -15.02 -24.26 -2.41
N ALA A 188 -14.55 -23.03 -2.41
CA ALA A 188 -13.63 -22.51 -1.40
C ALA A 188 -14.29 -22.47 -0.01
N LEU A 189 -15.54 -22.00 0.09
CA LEU A 189 -16.30 -21.99 1.34
C LEU A 189 -16.52 -23.41 1.88
N VAL A 190 -16.91 -24.34 1.01
CA VAL A 190 -17.14 -25.74 1.40
C VAL A 190 -15.84 -26.40 1.84
N SER A 191 -14.73 -26.13 1.15
CA SER A 191 -13.39 -26.64 1.51
C SER A 191 -12.95 -26.13 2.87
N ALA A 192 -13.09 -24.82 3.14
CA ALA A 192 -12.79 -24.22 4.42
C ALA A 192 -13.62 -24.85 5.57
N ARG A 193 -14.92 -25.02 5.37
CA ARG A 193 -15.81 -25.69 6.36
C ARG A 193 -15.40 -27.14 6.61
N LYS A 194 -15.08 -27.93 5.59
CA LYS A 194 -14.56 -29.29 5.74
C LYS A 194 -13.21 -29.33 6.49
N ALA A 195 -12.40 -28.31 6.29
CA ALA A 195 -11.15 -28.16 7.03
C ALA A 195 -11.34 -27.65 8.49
N GLY A 196 -12.58 -27.34 8.90
CA GLY A 196 -12.85 -26.77 10.25
C GLY A 196 -12.45 -25.32 10.39
N ILE A 197 -12.29 -24.60 9.29
CA ILE A 197 -11.87 -23.19 9.25
C ILE A 197 -13.12 -22.30 9.24
N SER A 198 -13.18 -21.32 10.13
CA SER A 198 -14.18 -20.27 10.15
C SER A 198 -13.62 -19.03 9.43
N PRO A 199 -14.09 -18.73 8.21
CA PRO A 199 -13.56 -17.59 7.47
C PRO A 199 -14.03 -16.27 8.09
N LEU A 200 -13.14 -15.27 8.12
CA LEU A 200 -13.44 -13.92 8.56
C LEU A 200 -14.19 -13.13 7.47
N MET A 201 -13.85 -13.36 6.20
CA MET A 201 -14.38 -12.63 5.05
C MET A 201 -15.03 -13.59 4.06
N GLN A 202 -16.34 -13.47 3.82
CA GLN A 202 -17.09 -14.28 2.87
C GLN A 202 -17.71 -13.44 1.72
N TYR A 203 -18.00 -12.18 2.00
CA TYR A 203 -18.55 -11.23 1.03
C TYR A 203 -17.62 -10.01 0.96
N GLY A 204 -17.38 -9.45 -0.23
CA GLY A 204 -16.40 -8.39 -0.43
C GLY A 204 -14.97 -8.82 -0.07
N ALA A 205 -14.67 -10.13 -0.18
CA ALA A 205 -13.44 -10.72 0.34
C ALA A 205 -12.18 -10.18 -0.36
N ALA A 206 -12.27 -9.90 -1.66
CA ALA A 206 -11.12 -9.36 -2.41
C ALA A 206 -10.72 -7.98 -1.89
N GLU A 207 -11.69 -7.08 -1.71
CA GLU A 207 -11.49 -5.74 -1.16
C GLU A 207 -11.04 -5.79 0.31
N GLY A 208 -11.65 -6.68 1.12
CA GLY A 208 -11.26 -6.88 2.51
C GLY A 208 -9.82 -7.36 2.68
N VAL A 209 -9.34 -8.22 1.78
CA VAL A 209 -7.93 -8.67 1.76
C VAL A 209 -6.98 -7.53 1.41
N ILE A 210 -7.36 -6.67 0.47
CA ILE A 210 -6.58 -5.47 0.12
C ILE A 210 -6.53 -4.50 1.30
N GLU A 211 -7.67 -4.25 1.95
CA GLU A 211 -7.72 -3.39 3.15
C GLU A 211 -6.88 -3.97 4.29
N ALA A 212 -6.97 -5.28 4.56
CA ALA A 212 -6.15 -5.96 5.56
C ALA A 212 -4.64 -5.81 5.26
N ALA A 213 -4.26 -5.98 3.98
CA ALA A 213 -2.87 -5.84 3.57
C ALA A 213 -2.34 -4.40 3.77
N PHE A 214 -3.13 -3.37 3.48
CA PHE A 214 -2.76 -1.97 3.77
C PHE A 214 -2.60 -1.68 5.27
N ARG A 215 -3.20 -2.50 6.12
CA ARG A 215 -3.06 -2.42 7.59
C ARG A 215 -1.96 -3.33 8.14
N GLY A 216 -1.13 -3.94 7.26
CA GLY A 216 -0.05 -4.83 7.65
C GLY A 216 -0.49 -6.24 8.07
N LEU A 217 -1.75 -6.64 7.80
CA LEU A 217 -2.30 -7.92 8.20
C LEU A 217 -2.18 -8.94 7.05
N SER A 218 -1.34 -9.95 7.24
CA SER A 218 -1.22 -11.07 6.31
C SER A 218 -2.45 -11.98 6.38
N THR A 219 -2.98 -12.38 5.22
CA THR A 219 -4.22 -13.14 5.08
C THR A 219 -4.05 -14.38 4.21
N VAL A 220 -4.93 -15.37 4.41
CA VAL A 220 -5.07 -16.51 3.51
C VAL A 220 -6.37 -16.36 2.71
N VAL A 221 -6.30 -16.43 1.40
CA VAL A 221 -7.47 -16.43 0.53
C VAL A 221 -7.68 -17.82 -0.02
N VAL A 222 -8.73 -18.49 0.40
CA VAL A 222 -9.15 -19.74 -0.25
C VAL A 222 -9.99 -19.36 -1.46
N ALA A 223 -9.49 -19.65 -2.65
CA ALA A 223 -10.09 -19.20 -3.88
C ALA A 223 -10.34 -20.36 -4.85
N VAL A 224 -11.52 -20.37 -5.47
CA VAL A 224 -11.74 -21.25 -6.64
C VAL A 224 -10.84 -20.76 -7.79
N ASP A 225 -10.31 -21.71 -8.55
CA ASP A 225 -9.31 -21.43 -9.60
C ASP A 225 -9.70 -20.33 -10.60
N GLU A 226 -10.98 -20.22 -10.93
CA GLU A 226 -11.47 -19.18 -11.85
C GLU A 226 -11.48 -17.76 -11.25
N ALA A 227 -11.46 -17.62 -9.92
CA ALA A 227 -11.41 -16.33 -9.24
C ALA A 227 -9.97 -15.80 -9.08
N VAL A 228 -8.98 -16.68 -9.17
CA VAL A 228 -7.57 -16.35 -8.92
C VAL A 228 -7.02 -15.27 -9.85
N PRO A 229 -7.25 -15.31 -11.19
CA PRO A 229 -6.70 -14.27 -12.07
C PRO A 229 -7.17 -12.85 -11.72
N THR A 230 -8.44 -12.68 -11.35
CA THR A 230 -8.99 -11.38 -10.95
C THR A 230 -8.39 -10.91 -9.61
N LEU A 231 -8.28 -11.81 -8.64
CA LEU A 231 -7.65 -11.50 -7.35
C LEU A 231 -6.19 -11.07 -7.55
N VAL A 232 -5.41 -11.82 -8.33
CA VAL A 232 -4.00 -11.51 -8.61
C VAL A 232 -3.86 -10.16 -9.29
N ALA A 233 -4.70 -9.85 -10.29
CA ALA A 233 -4.68 -8.54 -10.94
C ALA A 233 -4.94 -7.39 -9.94
N ASN A 234 -5.88 -7.58 -9.00
CA ASN A 234 -6.16 -6.60 -7.96
C ASN A 234 -4.98 -6.45 -6.98
N LEU A 235 -4.38 -7.55 -6.51
CA LEU A 235 -3.22 -7.50 -5.62
C LEU A 235 -2.02 -6.79 -6.28
N MET A 236 -1.75 -7.10 -7.54
CA MET A 236 -0.67 -6.46 -8.32
C MET A 236 -0.91 -4.96 -8.52
N SER A 237 -2.15 -4.54 -8.79
CA SER A 237 -2.48 -3.12 -8.96
C SER A 237 -2.26 -2.28 -7.70
N HIS A 238 -2.21 -2.92 -6.53
CA HIS A 238 -1.98 -2.31 -5.23
C HIS A 238 -0.58 -2.59 -4.64
N ASP A 239 0.33 -3.20 -5.43
CA ASP A 239 1.69 -3.59 -5.01
C ASP A 239 1.72 -4.49 -3.76
N ILE A 240 0.71 -5.37 -3.64
CA ILE A 240 0.59 -6.31 -2.52
C ILE A 240 1.31 -7.61 -2.86
N SER A 241 2.22 -8.04 -1.97
CA SER A 241 2.97 -9.29 -2.08
C SER A 241 2.04 -10.49 -1.89
N TYR A 242 2.15 -11.49 -2.77
CA TYR A 242 1.36 -12.71 -2.68
C TYR A 242 2.14 -13.96 -3.12
N GLU A 243 1.67 -15.11 -2.67
CA GLU A 243 2.03 -16.43 -3.19
C GLU A 243 0.77 -17.25 -3.50
N SER A 244 0.87 -18.23 -4.38
CA SER A 244 -0.25 -19.12 -4.76
C SER A 244 0.15 -20.57 -4.56
N VAL A 245 -0.72 -21.33 -3.87
CA VAL A 245 -0.55 -22.74 -3.56
C VAL A 245 -1.74 -23.51 -4.11
N ASP A 246 -1.52 -24.41 -5.06
CA ASP A 246 -2.56 -25.31 -5.56
C ASP A 246 -2.77 -26.47 -4.57
N LEU A 247 -3.99 -26.60 -4.07
CA LEU A 247 -4.40 -27.63 -3.13
C LEU A 247 -5.19 -28.76 -3.80
N SER A 248 -5.21 -28.81 -5.14
CA SER A 248 -5.87 -29.89 -5.86
C SER A 248 -5.16 -31.21 -5.63
N VAL A 249 -5.87 -32.20 -5.09
CA VAL A 249 -5.40 -33.60 -5.08
C VAL A 249 -5.82 -34.24 -6.40
N GLY A 250 -4.84 -34.72 -7.19
CA GLY A 250 -5.11 -35.41 -8.42
C GLY A 250 -6.01 -36.63 -8.14
N ASN A 251 -7.05 -36.83 -8.91
CA ASN A 251 -7.74 -38.11 -8.95
C ASN A 251 -6.73 -39.18 -9.37
N GLN A 252 -6.33 -40.04 -8.41
CA GLN A 252 -5.66 -41.29 -8.72
C GLN A 252 -6.68 -42.27 -9.38
#